data_e2373fd39f149d2009adf13637f49312
#
_entry.id   e2373fd39f149d2009adf13637f49312
#
_cell.length_a   1.000
_cell.length_b   1.000
_cell.length_c   1.000
_cell.angle_alpha   90.00
_cell.angle_beta   90.00
_cell.angle_gamma   90.00
#
_symmetry.space_group_name_H-M   'P 1'
#
loop_
_entity.id
_entity.type
_entity.pdbx_description
1 polymer ?
#
loop_
_entity_poly.entity_id
_entity_poly.type
_entity_poly.pdbx_seq_one_letter_code
_entity_poly.pdbx_strand_id
1 'polypeptide(L)'
;MIEVVIAVLGAVVGASALVVSIAGHRHNVRQAARLADRERRIEDREREADQREKLIQSSLLHVTMGSSRSVLADGYARWHLEAVNTSNQPLVQVTVHYDGERLDGREILPAGGRLTVGLPMTSATGSPPSPLLCSVEFTDSSGNRWRRLATGRLQPWGTGTGTGDETDWQPPVAPIVGPLPAPLISGSPAGRARAPRQETSPTAPPRPLPTRAYRAAVAAVVVVVAAAVYLLVRYMG
;
A
#
# COMPACT_ATOMS: atom_id res chain seq x y z
N MET A 1 -18.85 25.19 -65.14
CA MET A 1 -19.39 25.73 -63.90
C MET A 1 -19.81 24.63 -62.90
N ILE A 2 -20.57 23.60 -63.35
CA ILE A 2 -21.01 22.47 -62.50
C ILE A 2 -19.82 21.73 -61.88
N GLU A 3 -18.73 21.50 -62.59
CA GLU A 3 -17.53 20.81 -62.08
C GLU A 3 -16.87 21.53 -60.90
N VAL A 4 -16.81 22.86 -60.95
CA VAL A 4 -16.24 23.66 -59.88
C VAL A 4 -17.09 23.57 -58.60
N VAL A 5 -18.40 23.54 -58.71
CA VAL A 5 -19.33 23.39 -57.60
C VAL A 5 -19.19 22.01 -56.93
N ILE A 6 -19.09 20.95 -57.73
CA ILE A 6 -18.87 19.58 -57.23
C ILE A 6 -17.52 19.47 -56.52
N ALA A 7 -16.48 20.08 -57.09
CA ALA A 7 -15.14 20.07 -56.46
C ALA A 7 -15.13 20.79 -55.10
N VAL A 8 -15.79 21.95 -54.99
CA VAL A 8 -15.90 22.70 -53.73
C VAL A 8 -16.70 21.93 -52.68
N LEU A 9 -17.83 21.31 -53.08
CA LEU A 9 -18.62 20.45 -52.17
C LEU A 9 -17.79 19.26 -51.68
N GLY A 10 -17.07 18.61 -52.56
CA GLY A 10 -16.17 17.50 -52.18
C GLY A 10 -15.07 17.94 -51.19
N ALA A 11 -14.47 19.10 -51.41
CA ALA A 11 -13.47 19.66 -50.52
C ALA A 11 -14.04 19.99 -49.10
N VAL A 12 -15.26 20.56 -49.03
CA VAL A 12 -15.91 20.87 -47.75
C VAL A 12 -16.27 19.59 -46.99
N VAL A 13 -16.78 18.57 -47.65
CA VAL A 13 -17.07 17.29 -47.01
C VAL A 13 -15.81 16.61 -46.56
N GLY A 14 -14.75 16.62 -47.33
CA GLY A 14 -13.45 16.07 -46.97
C GLY A 14 -12.82 16.77 -45.75
N ALA A 15 -12.87 18.11 -45.74
CA ALA A 15 -12.37 18.90 -44.63
C ALA A 15 -13.17 18.63 -43.31
N SER A 16 -14.49 18.53 -43.40
CA SER A 16 -15.34 18.26 -42.25
C SER A 16 -15.09 16.84 -41.68
N ALA A 17 -14.92 15.84 -42.54
CA ALA A 17 -14.58 14.49 -42.13
C ALA A 17 -13.22 14.44 -41.42
N LEU A 18 -12.23 15.19 -41.91
CA LEU A 18 -10.91 15.30 -41.27
C LEU A 18 -10.98 15.91 -39.84
N VAL A 19 -11.76 17.00 -39.70
CA VAL A 19 -11.95 17.65 -38.39
C VAL A 19 -12.60 16.72 -37.40
N VAL A 20 -13.64 15.98 -37.81
CA VAL A 20 -14.32 14.99 -36.95
C VAL A 20 -13.37 13.86 -36.55
N SER A 21 -12.57 13.37 -37.52
CA SER A 21 -11.58 12.33 -37.28
C SER A 21 -10.51 12.75 -36.23
N ILE A 22 -9.97 13.97 -36.40
CA ILE A 22 -8.98 14.52 -35.45
C ILE A 22 -9.60 14.73 -34.06
N ALA A 23 -10.82 15.23 -33.98
CA ALA A 23 -11.54 15.43 -32.72
C ALA A 23 -11.81 14.10 -32.03
N GLY A 24 -12.23 13.06 -32.76
CA GLY A 24 -12.41 11.70 -32.26
C GLY A 24 -11.12 11.09 -31.76
N HIS A 25 -10.04 11.22 -32.52
CA HIS A 25 -8.73 10.71 -32.09
C HIS A 25 -8.26 11.37 -30.78
N ARG A 26 -8.33 12.69 -30.68
CA ARG A 26 -7.98 13.42 -29.44
C ARG A 26 -8.84 13.00 -28.25
N HIS A 27 -10.12 12.72 -28.47
CA HIS A 27 -11.01 12.24 -27.43
C HIS A 27 -10.60 10.86 -26.92
N ASN A 28 -10.32 9.93 -27.84
CA ASN A 28 -9.88 8.57 -27.52
C ASN A 28 -8.54 8.56 -26.75
N VAL A 29 -7.57 9.38 -27.17
CA VAL A 29 -6.28 9.51 -26.47
C VAL A 29 -6.49 10.03 -25.04
N ARG A 30 -7.35 11.02 -24.85
CA ARG A 30 -7.66 11.54 -23.50
C ARG A 30 -8.38 10.52 -22.63
N GLN A 31 -9.26 9.71 -23.20
CA GLN A 31 -9.93 8.62 -22.47
C GLN A 31 -8.92 7.53 -22.09
N ALA A 32 -8.06 7.11 -23.01
CA ALA A 32 -7.02 6.13 -22.74
C ALA A 32 -6.06 6.60 -21.62
N ALA A 33 -5.64 7.87 -21.65
CA ALA A 33 -4.81 8.44 -20.58
C ALA A 33 -5.52 8.41 -19.21
N ARG A 34 -6.81 8.74 -19.16
CA ARG A 34 -7.58 8.69 -17.91
C ARG A 34 -7.75 7.28 -17.37
N LEU A 35 -7.91 6.28 -18.24
CA LEU A 35 -7.99 4.88 -17.83
C LEU A 35 -6.64 4.41 -17.28
N ALA A 36 -5.53 4.70 -17.97
CA ALA A 36 -4.19 4.38 -17.52
C ALA A 36 -3.87 5.02 -16.15
N ASP A 37 -4.28 6.29 -15.92
CA ASP A 37 -4.11 6.94 -14.62
C ASP A 37 -4.93 6.28 -13.50
N ARG A 38 -6.13 5.78 -13.83
CA ARG A 38 -6.96 5.04 -12.85
C ARG A 38 -6.34 3.69 -12.50
N GLU A 39 -5.87 2.95 -13.49
CA GLU A 39 -5.19 1.66 -13.28
C GLU A 39 -3.97 1.82 -12.40
N ARG A 40 -3.10 2.79 -12.69
CA ARG A 40 -1.93 3.09 -11.83
C ARG A 40 -2.32 3.39 -10.39
N ARG A 41 -3.36 4.20 -10.16
CA ARG A 41 -3.83 4.51 -8.81
C ARG A 41 -4.38 3.30 -8.08
N ILE A 42 -5.00 2.36 -8.79
CA ILE A 42 -5.48 1.10 -8.19
C ILE A 42 -4.29 0.24 -7.81
N GLU A 43 -3.34 0.03 -8.72
CA GLU A 43 -2.12 -0.72 -8.46
C GLU A 43 -1.31 -0.15 -7.28
N ASP A 44 -1.17 1.17 -7.21
CA ASP A 44 -0.45 1.81 -6.11
C ASP A 44 -1.14 1.57 -4.76
N ARG A 45 -2.49 1.64 -4.72
CA ARG A 45 -3.26 1.34 -3.51
C ARG A 45 -3.16 -0.12 -3.10
N GLU A 46 -3.19 -1.03 -4.04
CA GLU A 46 -3.03 -2.46 -3.79
C GLU A 46 -1.63 -2.74 -3.21
N ARG A 47 -0.58 -2.19 -3.81
CA ARG A 47 0.79 -2.30 -3.28
C ARG A 47 0.93 -1.74 -1.86
N GLU A 48 0.32 -0.57 -1.60
CA GLU A 48 0.30 0.01 -0.25
C GLU A 48 -0.47 -0.86 0.74
N ALA A 49 -1.59 -1.45 0.34
CA ALA A 49 -2.38 -2.34 1.19
C ALA A 49 -1.59 -3.61 1.53
N ASP A 50 -0.96 -4.24 0.54
CA ASP A 50 -0.12 -5.42 0.73
C ASP A 50 1.07 -5.14 1.66
N GLN A 51 1.73 -3.99 1.49
CA GLN A 51 2.83 -3.60 2.37
C GLN A 51 2.36 -3.38 3.82
N ARG A 52 1.19 -2.77 4.02
CA ARG A 52 0.62 -2.59 5.35
C ARG A 52 0.24 -3.93 5.99
N GLU A 53 -0.34 -4.84 5.24
CA GLU A 53 -0.72 -6.16 5.74
C GLU A 53 0.51 -6.94 6.19
N LYS A 54 1.60 -6.95 5.40
CA LYS A 54 2.87 -7.56 5.77
C LYS A 54 3.44 -6.95 7.06
N LEU A 55 3.41 -5.62 7.18
CA LEU A 55 3.88 -4.93 8.38
C LEU A 55 3.02 -5.23 9.61
N ILE A 56 1.70 -5.34 9.46
CA ILE A 56 0.80 -5.70 10.56
C ILE A 56 1.16 -7.08 11.09
N GLN A 57 1.29 -8.05 10.22
CA GLN A 57 1.57 -9.43 10.62
C GLN A 57 2.91 -9.57 11.34
N SER A 58 3.97 -8.97 10.80
CA SER A 58 5.29 -8.97 11.44
C SER A 58 5.35 -8.16 12.75
N SER A 59 4.46 -7.17 12.90
CA SER A 59 4.35 -6.35 14.12
C SER A 59 3.78 -7.12 15.32
N LEU A 60 3.09 -8.23 15.07
CA LEU A 60 2.45 -9.04 16.12
C LEU A 60 3.41 -10.00 16.84
N LEU A 61 4.68 -10.08 16.44
CA LEU A 61 5.71 -10.70 17.28
C LEU A 61 6.16 -9.67 18.31
N HIS A 62 5.83 -9.88 19.58
CA HIS A 62 6.31 -9.05 20.67
C HIS A 62 7.61 -9.62 21.21
N VAL A 63 8.62 -8.75 21.36
CA VAL A 63 9.92 -9.10 21.93
C VAL A 63 10.15 -8.22 23.14
N THR A 64 10.32 -8.85 24.30
CA THR A 64 10.55 -8.17 25.57
C THR A 64 11.77 -8.76 26.26
N MET A 65 12.45 -7.94 27.03
CA MET A 65 13.55 -8.38 27.87
C MET A 65 13.07 -8.45 29.32
N GLY A 66 13.21 -9.62 29.92
CA GLY A 66 12.87 -9.88 31.30
C GLY A 66 14.10 -10.23 32.13
N SER A 67 13.96 -10.20 33.45
CA SER A 67 15.00 -10.64 34.37
C SER A 67 14.43 -11.56 35.42
N SER A 68 15.22 -12.49 35.86
CA SER A 68 14.99 -13.33 37.04
C SER A 68 16.13 -13.13 38.05
N ARG A 69 15.81 -13.23 39.35
CA ARG A 69 16.83 -13.10 40.38
C ARG A 69 17.88 -14.18 40.18
N SER A 70 19.15 -13.81 40.25
CA SER A 70 20.25 -14.77 40.24
C SER A 70 20.26 -15.56 41.54
N VAL A 71 20.36 -16.88 41.42
CA VAL A 71 20.53 -17.76 42.59
C VAL A 71 21.97 -17.72 43.12
N LEU A 72 22.92 -17.24 42.32
CA LEU A 72 24.37 -17.30 42.62
C LEU A 72 24.88 -16.08 43.37
N ALA A 73 24.23 -14.94 43.27
CA ALA A 73 24.66 -13.71 43.93
C ALA A 73 23.50 -12.74 44.14
N ASP A 74 23.38 -12.20 45.35
CA ASP A 74 22.41 -11.13 45.65
C ASP A 74 22.76 -9.85 44.89
N GLY A 75 21.72 -9.19 44.36
CA GLY A 75 21.88 -7.97 43.55
C GLY A 75 22.19 -8.20 42.06
N TYR A 76 22.33 -9.45 41.63
CA TYR A 76 22.50 -9.82 40.25
C TYR A 76 21.24 -10.46 39.67
N ALA A 77 21.01 -10.23 38.37
CA ALA A 77 19.89 -10.79 37.62
C ALA A 77 20.41 -11.62 36.46
N ARG A 78 19.71 -12.72 36.18
CA ARG A 78 19.79 -13.41 34.89
C ARG A 78 18.78 -12.79 33.96
N TRP A 79 19.26 -12.41 32.79
CA TRP A 79 18.43 -11.79 31.78
C TRP A 79 17.95 -12.85 30.78
N HIS A 80 16.76 -12.65 30.25
CA HIS A 80 16.18 -13.48 29.18
C HIS A 80 15.43 -12.62 28.18
N LEU A 81 15.42 -13.07 26.97
CA LEU A 81 14.60 -12.51 25.91
C LEU A 81 13.34 -13.37 25.77
N GLU A 82 12.20 -12.74 25.73
CA GLU A 82 10.93 -13.38 25.53
C GLU A 82 10.32 -12.90 24.22
N ALA A 83 10.04 -13.83 23.30
CA ALA A 83 9.35 -13.58 22.05
C ALA A 83 7.97 -14.23 22.12
N VAL A 84 6.91 -13.43 21.94
CA VAL A 84 5.51 -13.89 21.97
C VAL A 84 4.85 -13.60 20.64
N ASN A 85 4.38 -14.65 19.98
CA ASN A 85 3.60 -14.54 18.75
C ASN A 85 2.14 -14.25 19.11
N THR A 86 1.71 -13.00 19.01
CA THR A 86 0.32 -12.60 19.27
C THR A 86 -0.54 -12.63 18.00
N SER A 87 0.02 -13.07 16.87
CA SER A 87 -0.74 -13.25 15.64
C SER A 87 -1.60 -14.52 15.69
N ASN A 88 -2.55 -14.62 14.78
CA ASN A 88 -3.37 -15.81 14.57
C ASN A 88 -2.72 -16.84 13.64
N GLN A 89 -1.47 -16.60 13.22
CA GLN A 89 -0.73 -17.45 12.30
C GLN A 89 0.61 -17.87 12.89
N PRO A 90 1.16 -19.03 12.51
CA PRO A 90 2.48 -19.45 12.94
C PRO A 90 3.57 -18.59 12.30
N LEU A 91 4.64 -18.40 13.05
CA LEU A 91 5.91 -17.86 12.54
C LEU A 91 6.88 -19.02 12.40
N VAL A 92 7.69 -19.01 11.35
CA VAL A 92 8.64 -20.08 11.07
C VAL A 92 10.08 -19.59 11.14
N GLN A 93 11.02 -20.51 11.35
CA GLN A 93 12.46 -20.22 11.42
C GLN A 93 12.79 -19.11 12.43
N VAL A 94 12.13 -19.16 13.61
CA VAL A 94 12.33 -18.15 14.64
C VAL A 94 13.68 -18.40 15.33
N THR A 95 14.58 -17.42 15.24
CA THR A 95 15.92 -17.47 15.83
C THR A 95 16.18 -16.24 16.70
N VAL A 96 16.77 -16.45 17.86
CA VAL A 96 17.14 -15.40 18.82
C VAL A 96 18.63 -15.13 18.72
N HIS A 97 19.00 -13.86 18.60
CA HIS A 97 20.38 -13.41 18.49
C HIS A 97 20.70 -12.42 19.61
N TYR A 98 21.92 -12.51 20.10
CA TYR A 98 22.51 -11.54 21.01
C TYR A 98 23.93 -11.20 20.53
N ASP A 99 24.21 -9.91 20.34
CA ASP A 99 25.48 -9.40 19.83
C ASP A 99 25.92 -10.09 18.51
N GLY A 100 24.97 -10.34 17.62
CA GLY A 100 25.21 -11.05 16.35
C GLY A 100 25.26 -12.57 16.46
N GLU A 101 25.46 -13.14 17.66
CA GLU A 101 25.51 -14.59 17.86
C GLU A 101 24.10 -15.20 18.01
N ARG A 102 23.89 -16.35 17.37
CA ARG A 102 22.66 -17.12 17.53
C ARG A 102 22.69 -17.85 18.86
N LEU A 103 21.69 -17.58 19.71
CA LEU A 103 21.56 -18.23 21.02
C LEU A 103 20.70 -19.50 20.97
N ASP A 104 19.50 -19.37 20.37
CA ASP A 104 18.49 -20.45 20.31
C ASP A 104 17.53 -20.22 19.16
N GLY A 105 16.66 -21.17 18.89
CA GLY A 105 15.64 -21.01 17.87
C GLY A 105 14.61 -22.14 17.86
N ARG A 106 13.50 -21.85 17.18
CA ARG A 106 12.45 -22.83 16.90
C ARG A 106 12.11 -22.81 15.44
N GLU A 107 11.87 -23.96 14.88
CA GLU A 107 11.41 -24.08 13.50
C GLU A 107 10.02 -23.44 13.32
N ILE A 108 9.13 -23.63 14.28
CA ILE A 108 7.77 -23.08 14.26
C ILE A 108 7.44 -22.51 15.65
N LEU A 109 6.98 -21.25 15.66
CA LEU A 109 6.37 -20.60 16.81
C LEU A 109 4.86 -20.45 16.52
N PRO A 110 4.00 -21.27 17.10
CA PRO A 110 2.58 -21.25 16.78
C PRO A 110 1.90 -19.94 17.20
N ALA A 111 0.68 -19.72 16.72
CA ALA A 111 -0.17 -18.62 17.19
C ALA A 111 -0.32 -18.67 18.71
N GLY A 112 -0.13 -17.55 19.39
CA GLY A 112 -0.11 -17.47 20.86
C GLY A 112 1.13 -18.11 21.51
N GLY A 113 2.05 -18.67 20.72
CA GLY A 113 3.26 -19.31 21.20
C GLY A 113 4.25 -18.35 21.82
N ARG A 114 5.09 -18.88 22.74
CA ARG A 114 6.12 -18.15 23.44
C ARG A 114 7.46 -18.88 23.34
N LEU A 115 8.51 -18.10 23.13
CA LEU A 115 9.90 -18.55 23.16
C LEU A 115 10.65 -17.70 24.18
N THR A 116 11.25 -18.33 25.19
CA THR A 116 12.05 -17.65 26.21
C THR A 116 13.47 -18.17 26.14
N VAL A 117 14.43 -17.29 25.94
CA VAL A 117 15.85 -17.63 25.79
C VAL A 117 16.68 -16.85 26.80
N GLY A 118 17.49 -17.56 27.60
CA GLY A 118 18.41 -16.93 28.53
C GLY A 118 19.56 -16.22 27.81
N LEU A 119 19.87 -15.00 28.23
CA LEU A 119 21.04 -14.29 27.72
C LEU A 119 22.31 -14.82 28.38
N PRO A 120 23.45 -14.86 27.68
CA PRO A 120 24.69 -15.47 28.14
C PRO A 120 25.39 -14.65 29.23
N MET A 121 24.70 -13.63 29.75
CA MET A 121 25.29 -12.74 30.76
C MET A 121 24.40 -12.58 32.01
N THR A 122 25.06 -12.32 33.10
CA THR A 122 24.46 -11.82 34.35
C THR A 122 24.98 -10.42 34.61
N SER A 123 24.09 -9.51 35.00
CA SER A 123 24.49 -8.16 35.40
C SER A 123 23.75 -7.70 36.63
N ALA A 124 24.19 -6.60 37.24
CA ALA A 124 23.48 -6.02 38.37
C ALA A 124 22.01 -5.74 37.98
N THR A 125 21.09 -5.95 38.92
CA THR A 125 19.63 -5.83 38.65
C THR A 125 19.23 -4.47 38.08
N GLY A 126 19.99 -3.41 38.38
CA GLY A 126 19.77 -2.06 37.85
C GLY A 126 20.47 -1.76 36.50
N SER A 127 21.19 -2.72 35.94
CA SER A 127 22.00 -2.52 34.73
C SER A 127 21.65 -3.57 33.66
N PRO A 128 20.52 -3.44 32.98
CA PRO A 128 20.11 -4.39 31.94
C PRO A 128 21.06 -4.38 30.74
N PRO A 129 21.20 -5.51 30.02
CA PRO A 129 21.92 -5.56 28.77
C PRO A 129 21.29 -4.62 27.75
N SER A 130 22.10 -4.17 26.79
CA SER A 130 21.59 -3.27 25.76
C SER A 130 20.53 -3.97 24.90
N PRO A 131 19.31 -3.44 24.81
CA PRO A 131 18.27 -4.00 23.90
C PRO A 131 18.63 -3.88 22.42
N LEU A 132 19.64 -3.08 22.07
CA LEU A 132 20.14 -2.95 20.70
C LEU A 132 20.90 -4.21 20.24
N LEU A 133 21.47 -4.98 21.18
CA LEU A 133 22.20 -6.21 20.88
C LEU A 133 21.27 -7.43 20.76
N CYS A 134 20.00 -7.28 21.15
CA CYS A 134 19.02 -8.36 21.15
C CYS A 134 18.11 -8.26 19.95
N SER A 135 18.00 -9.35 19.18
CA SER A 135 17.09 -9.44 18.05
C SER A 135 16.49 -10.83 17.90
N VAL A 136 15.33 -10.88 17.25
CA VAL A 136 14.65 -12.12 16.87
C VAL A 136 14.41 -12.07 15.36
N GLU A 137 14.98 -13.04 14.66
CA GLU A 137 14.70 -13.24 13.23
C GLU A 137 13.59 -14.27 13.08
N PHE A 138 12.74 -14.07 12.09
CA PHE A 138 11.63 -14.98 11.78
C PHE A 138 11.14 -14.79 10.35
N THR A 139 10.44 -15.79 9.86
CA THR A 139 9.72 -15.73 8.59
C THR A 139 8.22 -15.76 8.88
N ASP A 140 7.47 -14.83 8.27
CA ASP A 140 6.03 -14.78 8.40
C ASP A 140 5.35 -15.86 7.53
N SER A 141 4.03 -16.01 7.66
CA SER A 141 3.24 -16.99 6.88
C SER A 141 3.22 -16.70 5.37
N SER A 142 3.56 -15.49 4.96
CA SER A 142 3.70 -15.09 3.56
C SER A 142 5.10 -15.35 3.00
N GLY A 143 6.02 -15.88 3.81
CA GLY A 143 7.40 -16.18 3.41
C GLY A 143 8.35 -14.98 3.48
N ASN A 144 7.92 -13.84 4.04
CA ASN A 144 8.81 -12.70 4.20
C ASN A 144 9.66 -12.87 5.47
N ARG A 145 10.97 -12.61 5.35
CA ARG A 145 11.91 -12.67 6.47
C ARG A 145 12.02 -11.33 7.17
N TRP A 146 11.98 -11.35 8.48
CA TRP A 146 11.99 -10.19 9.36
C TRP A 146 12.98 -10.34 10.50
N ARG A 147 13.51 -9.21 10.97
CA ARG A 147 14.24 -9.11 12.22
C ARG A 147 13.52 -8.13 13.15
N ARG A 148 13.17 -8.58 14.35
CA ARG A 148 12.59 -7.75 15.40
C ARG A 148 13.67 -7.44 16.43
N LEU A 149 13.98 -6.17 16.62
CA LEU A 149 14.89 -5.73 17.67
C LEU A 149 14.14 -5.68 19.01
N ALA A 150 14.84 -5.93 20.12
CA ALA A 150 14.25 -5.78 21.46
C ALA A 150 13.86 -4.32 21.79
N THR A 151 14.31 -3.35 21.00
CA THR A 151 13.82 -1.96 21.00
C THR A 151 12.41 -1.80 20.43
N GLY A 152 11.84 -2.85 19.87
CA GLY A 152 10.53 -2.85 19.24
C GLY A 152 10.53 -2.53 17.75
N ARG A 153 11.65 -2.17 17.14
CA ARG A 153 11.73 -1.88 15.70
C ARG A 153 11.77 -3.15 14.86
N LEU A 154 11.26 -3.07 13.64
CA LEU A 154 11.26 -4.14 12.65
C LEU A 154 12.22 -3.81 11.52
N GLN A 155 12.93 -4.82 11.02
CA GLN A 155 13.77 -4.74 9.84
C GLN A 155 13.32 -5.82 8.86
N PRO A 156 12.81 -5.46 7.67
CA PRO A 156 12.54 -6.43 6.64
C PRO A 156 13.85 -6.88 5.98
N TRP A 157 13.87 -8.13 5.53
CA TRP A 157 14.95 -8.63 4.69
C TRP A 157 14.85 -8.01 3.29
N GLY A 158 15.92 -7.45 2.80
CA GLY A 158 15.98 -6.94 1.43
C GLY A 158 15.96 -8.08 0.43
N THR A 159 15.17 -7.94 -0.63
CA THR A 159 15.21 -8.84 -1.80
C THR A 159 16.32 -8.44 -2.77
N GLY A 160 17.33 -7.69 -2.29
CA GLY A 160 18.50 -7.34 -3.06
C GLY A 160 19.23 -8.60 -3.50
N THR A 161 19.91 -8.53 -4.62
CA THR A 161 20.75 -9.61 -5.20
C THR A 161 21.98 -9.93 -4.33
N GLY A 162 21.89 -9.68 -3.04
CA GLY A 162 22.93 -9.85 -2.06
C GLY A 162 23.21 -11.31 -1.75
N THR A 163 24.44 -11.59 -1.47
CA THR A 163 25.04 -12.89 -1.18
C THR A 163 24.64 -13.50 0.18
N GLY A 164 23.54 -13.05 0.78
CA GLY A 164 23.07 -13.56 2.08
C GLY A 164 23.83 -12.99 3.27
N ASP A 165 24.57 -11.93 3.06
CA ASP A 165 25.37 -11.27 4.08
C ASP A 165 24.50 -10.35 4.97
N GLU A 166 25.02 -10.00 6.13
CA GLU A 166 24.35 -9.16 7.16
C GLU A 166 23.88 -7.78 6.62
N THR A 167 24.41 -7.40 5.47
CA THR A 167 24.10 -6.16 4.73
C THR A 167 22.73 -6.11 4.05
N ASP A 168 22.02 -7.24 3.97
CA ASP A 168 20.71 -7.30 3.27
C ASP A 168 19.52 -6.82 4.09
N TRP A 169 19.74 -6.47 5.36
CA TRP A 169 18.68 -5.90 6.20
C TRP A 169 18.39 -4.45 5.84
N GLN A 170 17.11 -4.17 5.55
CA GLN A 170 16.66 -2.80 5.30
C GLN A 170 16.70 -1.95 6.58
N PRO A 171 16.64 -0.61 6.47
CA PRO A 171 16.55 0.27 7.63
C PRO A 171 15.38 -0.10 8.54
N PRO A 172 15.55 0.02 9.88
CA PRO A 172 14.50 -0.31 10.84
C PRO A 172 13.27 0.57 10.66
N VAL A 173 12.10 -0.06 10.61
CA VAL A 173 10.79 0.60 10.52
C VAL A 173 10.04 0.48 11.86
N ALA A 174 9.18 1.46 12.14
CA ALA A 174 8.32 1.38 13.30
C ALA A 174 7.24 0.30 13.06
N PRO A 175 6.94 -0.55 14.07
CA PRO A 175 5.86 -1.50 13.97
C PRO A 175 4.50 -0.77 13.91
N ILE A 176 3.55 -1.34 13.21
CA ILE A 176 2.17 -0.89 13.28
C ILE A 176 1.61 -1.46 14.58
N VAL A 177 1.61 -0.67 15.63
CA VAL A 177 0.96 -1.04 16.88
C VAL A 177 -0.53 -0.80 16.70
N GLY A 178 -1.30 -1.88 16.52
CA GLY A 178 -2.76 -1.79 16.67
C GLY A 178 -3.09 -1.33 18.09
N PRO A 179 -4.21 -0.63 18.33
CA PRO A 179 -4.65 -0.35 19.68
C PRO A 179 -4.74 -1.68 20.42
N LEU A 180 -3.98 -1.81 21.51
CA LEU A 180 -4.13 -2.93 22.43
C LEU A 180 -5.62 -3.03 22.78
N PRO A 181 -6.26 -4.20 22.65
CA PRO A 181 -7.60 -4.35 23.14
C PRO A 181 -7.59 -3.90 24.60
N ALA A 182 -8.38 -2.89 24.92
CA ALA A 182 -8.53 -2.42 26.29
C ALA A 182 -8.81 -3.66 27.15
N PRO A 183 -8.15 -3.80 28.32
CA PRO A 183 -8.45 -4.91 29.20
C PRO A 183 -9.95 -4.90 29.43
N LEU A 184 -10.60 -6.03 29.18
CA LEU A 184 -12.04 -6.22 29.45
C LEU A 184 -12.26 -6.05 30.96
N ILE A 185 -12.40 -4.81 31.38
CA ILE A 185 -12.91 -4.50 32.70
C ILE A 185 -14.40 -4.88 32.63
N SER A 186 -14.66 -6.11 33.05
CA SER A 186 -16.00 -6.63 33.22
C SER A 186 -16.74 -5.71 34.19
N GLY A 187 -17.64 -4.87 33.71
CA GLY A 187 -18.53 -4.15 34.60
C GLY A 187 -18.74 -2.66 34.34
N SER A 188 -18.87 -2.20 33.11
CA SER A 188 -19.43 -0.89 32.87
C SER A 188 -20.40 -0.97 31.68
N PRO A 189 -21.69 -0.52 31.83
CA PRO A 189 -22.64 -0.51 30.72
C PRO A 189 -22.11 0.48 29.68
N ALA A 190 -21.70 -0.06 28.55
CA ALA A 190 -21.18 0.70 27.43
C ALA A 190 -22.21 1.70 26.90
N GLY A 191 -22.02 2.95 27.25
CA GLY A 191 -22.54 4.03 26.44
C GLY A 191 -22.04 3.84 25.01
N ARG A 192 -23.01 3.62 24.10
CA ARG A 192 -22.72 3.53 22.66
C ARG A 192 -22.02 4.83 22.21
N ALA A 193 -20.70 4.84 22.22
CA ALA A 193 -19.94 5.84 21.50
C ALA A 193 -20.26 5.62 20.01
N ARG A 194 -21.09 6.51 19.49
CA ARG A 194 -21.42 6.60 18.06
C ARG A 194 -20.10 6.85 17.34
N ALA A 195 -19.62 5.84 16.62
CA ALA A 195 -18.47 5.99 15.75
C ALA A 195 -18.68 7.23 14.86
N PRO A 196 -17.66 8.10 14.69
CA PRO A 196 -17.78 9.19 13.75
C PRO A 196 -18.03 8.59 12.38
N ARG A 197 -19.22 8.87 11.87
CA ARG A 197 -19.63 8.53 10.51
C ARG A 197 -18.65 9.26 9.61
N GLN A 198 -17.69 8.54 9.02
CA GLN A 198 -16.94 9.06 7.90
C GLN A 198 -17.96 9.41 6.83
N GLU A 199 -18.27 10.68 6.73
CA GLU A 199 -18.93 11.23 5.57
C GLU A 199 -17.99 11.01 4.39
N THR A 200 -18.23 9.89 3.69
CA THR A 200 -17.73 9.73 2.34
C THR A 200 -18.35 10.86 1.54
N SER A 201 -17.59 11.92 1.34
CA SER A 201 -17.98 12.98 0.42
C SER A 201 -18.43 12.33 -0.88
N PRO A 202 -19.67 12.55 -1.31
CA PRO A 202 -20.14 11.99 -2.56
C PRO A 202 -19.20 12.50 -3.66
N THR A 203 -18.47 11.59 -4.28
CA THR A 203 -17.67 11.88 -5.47
C THR A 203 -18.62 12.53 -6.47
N ALA A 204 -18.45 13.83 -6.68
CA ALA A 204 -19.27 14.58 -7.59
C ALA A 204 -19.28 13.84 -8.95
N PRO A 205 -20.45 13.57 -9.54
CA PRO A 205 -20.53 12.88 -10.81
C PRO A 205 -19.68 13.64 -11.85
N PRO A 206 -18.96 12.93 -12.72
CA PRO A 206 -18.14 13.56 -13.74
C PRO A 206 -19.00 14.53 -14.53
N ARG A 207 -18.63 15.80 -14.53
CA ARG A 207 -19.32 16.85 -15.29
C ARG A 207 -19.44 16.38 -16.73
N PRO A 208 -20.65 16.30 -17.32
CA PRO A 208 -20.81 15.94 -18.70
C PRO A 208 -20.00 16.92 -19.55
N LEU A 209 -19.18 16.37 -20.42
CA LEU A 209 -18.39 17.15 -21.39
C LEU A 209 -19.32 18.13 -22.12
N PRO A 210 -18.82 19.28 -22.54
CA PRO A 210 -19.62 20.29 -23.20
C PRO A 210 -20.15 19.76 -24.54
N THR A 211 -21.27 19.05 -24.49
CA THR A 211 -22.03 18.61 -25.63
C THR A 211 -22.44 19.80 -26.51
N ARG A 212 -22.38 21.02 -25.95
CA ARG A 212 -22.67 22.27 -26.66
C ARG A 212 -21.68 22.56 -27.78
N ALA A 213 -20.38 22.35 -27.57
CA ALA A 213 -19.37 22.60 -28.59
C ALA A 213 -19.50 21.62 -29.79
N TYR A 214 -19.80 20.34 -29.49
CA TYR A 214 -20.03 19.35 -30.54
C TYR A 214 -21.32 19.64 -31.32
N ARG A 215 -22.41 19.98 -30.61
CA ARG A 215 -23.70 20.37 -31.26
C ARG A 215 -23.56 21.63 -32.10
N ALA A 216 -22.79 22.62 -31.63
CA ALA A 216 -22.51 23.83 -32.40
C ALA A 216 -21.70 23.54 -33.67
N ALA A 217 -20.70 22.65 -33.58
CA ALA A 217 -19.93 22.27 -34.78
C ALA A 217 -20.77 21.50 -35.81
N VAL A 218 -21.60 20.56 -35.36
CA VAL A 218 -22.52 19.82 -36.24
C VAL A 218 -23.55 20.76 -36.87
N ALA A 219 -24.12 21.69 -36.10
CA ALA A 219 -25.07 22.69 -36.62
C ALA A 219 -24.41 23.59 -37.65
N ALA A 220 -23.17 24.04 -37.42
CA ALA A 220 -22.45 24.87 -38.41
C ALA A 220 -22.20 24.12 -39.72
N VAL A 221 -21.85 22.85 -39.69
CA VAL A 221 -21.67 22.02 -40.88
C VAL A 221 -23.00 21.86 -41.65
N VAL A 222 -24.10 21.60 -40.95
CA VAL A 222 -25.44 21.48 -41.57
C VAL A 222 -25.87 22.79 -42.24
N VAL A 223 -25.62 23.93 -41.60
CA VAL A 223 -25.95 25.26 -42.18
C VAL A 223 -25.14 25.54 -43.44
N VAL A 224 -23.83 25.22 -43.43
CA VAL A 224 -22.96 25.41 -44.61
C VAL A 224 -23.41 24.53 -45.78
N VAL A 225 -23.76 23.27 -45.53
CA VAL A 225 -24.27 22.35 -46.56
C VAL A 225 -25.61 22.81 -47.10
N ALA A 226 -26.53 23.24 -46.22
CA ALA A 226 -27.84 23.76 -46.65
C ALA A 226 -27.71 25.04 -47.49
N ALA A 227 -26.83 25.96 -47.11
CA ALA A 227 -26.54 27.18 -47.88
C ALA A 227 -25.94 26.86 -49.25
N ALA A 228 -25.01 25.90 -49.33
CA ALA A 228 -24.41 25.47 -50.58
C ALA A 228 -25.45 24.86 -51.53
N VAL A 229 -26.34 24.00 -51.02
CA VAL A 229 -27.44 23.40 -51.78
C VAL A 229 -28.42 24.46 -52.26
N TYR A 230 -28.80 25.42 -51.42
CA TYR A 230 -29.68 26.52 -51.76
C TYR A 230 -29.12 27.38 -52.89
N LEU A 231 -27.83 27.75 -52.79
CA LEU A 231 -27.17 28.52 -53.87
C LEU A 231 -27.12 27.73 -55.17
N LEU A 232 -26.87 26.42 -55.11
CA LEU A 232 -26.82 25.56 -56.28
C LEU A 232 -28.18 25.51 -56.98
N VAL A 233 -29.28 25.33 -56.26
CA VAL A 233 -30.64 25.33 -56.80
C VAL A 233 -31.02 26.68 -57.41
N ARG A 234 -30.64 27.78 -56.76
CA ARG A 234 -30.96 29.16 -57.26
C ARG A 234 -30.16 29.55 -58.49
N TYR A 235 -28.96 28.99 -58.70
CA TYR A 235 -28.14 29.31 -59.88
C TYR A 235 -28.33 28.34 -61.02
N MET A 236 -29.01 27.21 -60.86
CA MET A 236 -29.29 26.23 -61.87
C MET A 236 -30.75 26.28 -62.39
N GLY A 237 -31.65 27.01 -61.73
CA GLY A 237 -32.99 27.32 -62.20
C GLY A 237 -33.07 28.74 -62.77
#